data_869a23d9bcb56cba12d84cc741b11939
#
_entry.id   869a23d9bcb56cba12d84cc741b11939
#
_cell.length_a   1.000
_cell.length_b   1.000
_cell.length_c   1.000
_cell.angle_alpha   90.00
_cell.angle_beta   90.00
_cell.angle_gamma   90.00
#
_symmetry.space_group_name_H-M   'P 1'
#
loop_
_entity.id
_entity.type
_entity.pdbx_description
1 polymer ?
#
loop_
_entity_poly.entity_id
_entity_poly.type
_entity_poly.pdbx_seq_one_letter_code
_entity_poly.pdbx_strand_id
1 'polypeptide(L)'
;EFRRVLFRSDEICGMIRQFGKGINTEDEYLALDLIDEKGPGGEYFTADHTYRHWREWFLPKLQDRSDWETWVANGKKSMTDRVNARTQELLDNYEPTPLDEDLHKELWDIIKAADARHGG
;
A
#
# COMPACT_ATOMS: atom_id res chain seq x y z
N GLU A 1 2.15 -16.51 10.19
CA GLU A 1 1.41 -15.40 10.86
C GLU A 1 2.17 -14.06 10.78
N PHE A 2 3.47 -14.05 11.05
CA PHE A 2 4.31 -12.86 11.02
C PHE A 2 4.25 -12.10 9.67
N ARG A 3 4.29 -12.80 8.53
CA ARG A 3 4.23 -12.17 7.20
C ARG A 3 2.91 -11.45 6.95
N ARG A 4 1.79 -11.98 7.44
CA ARG A 4 0.47 -11.35 7.32
C ARG A 4 0.39 -10.03 8.09
N VAL A 5 1.01 -10.00 9.26
CA VAL A 5 1.08 -8.78 10.07
C VAL A 5 1.86 -7.68 9.34
N LEU A 6 2.97 -8.02 8.66
CA LEU A 6 3.77 -7.05 7.92
C LEU A 6 2.98 -6.34 6.82
N PHE A 7 2.24 -7.07 5.98
CA PHE A 7 1.46 -6.46 4.89
C PHE A 7 0.33 -5.56 5.41
N ARG A 8 -0.37 -6.01 6.46
CA ARG A 8 -1.40 -5.19 7.10
C ARG A 8 -0.80 -3.93 7.72
N SER A 9 0.35 -4.05 8.38
CA SER A 9 1.03 -2.93 9.01
C SER A 9 1.58 -1.95 7.98
N ASP A 10 2.10 -2.42 6.85
CA ASP A 10 2.57 -1.56 5.76
C ASP A 10 1.44 -0.68 5.20
N GLU A 11 0.26 -1.27 4.98
CA GLU A 11 -0.92 -0.54 4.55
C GLU A 11 -1.31 0.56 5.56
N ILE A 12 -1.36 0.23 6.85
CA ILE A 12 -1.66 1.19 7.92
C ILE A 12 -0.58 2.28 8.00
N CYS A 13 0.69 1.91 7.92
CA CYS A 13 1.79 2.87 7.89
C CYS A 13 1.72 3.79 6.66
N GLY A 14 1.27 3.27 5.52
CA GLY A 14 1.02 4.08 4.32
C GLY A 14 -0.02 5.16 4.56
N MET A 15 -1.13 4.82 5.22
CA MET A 15 -2.16 5.79 5.62
C MET A 15 -1.61 6.84 6.59
N ILE A 16 -0.87 6.42 7.62
CA ILE A 16 -0.29 7.33 8.61
C ILE A 16 0.71 8.29 7.96
N ARG A 17 1.54 7.80 7.04
CA ARG A 17 2.47 8.65 6.27
C ARG A 17 1.73 9.70 5.43
N GLN A 18 0.60 9.33 4.83
CA GLN A 18 -0.22 10.28 4.09
C GLN A 18 -0.81 11.37 5.01
N PHE A 19 -1.30 10.97 6.18
CA PHE A 19 -1.74 11.91 7.22
C PHE A 19 -0.62 12.87 7.64
N GLY A 20 0.59 12.36 7.81
CA GLY A 20 1.77 13.13 8.21
C GLY A 20 2.23 14.17 7.19
N LYS A 21 1.82 14.04 5.92
CA LYS A 21 2.10 15.07 4.90
C LYS A 21 1.31 16.36 5.12
N GLY A 22 0.23 16.30 5.91
CA GLY A 22 -0.67 17.43 6.10
C GLY A 22 -1.53 17.71 4.87
N ILE A 23 -2.16 18.89 4.88
CA ILE A 23 -2.99 19.39 3.80
C ILE A 23 -2.18 20.46 3.06
N ASN A 24 -2.04 20.33 1.75
CA ASN A 24 -1.44 21.39 0.95
C ASN A 24 -2.43 22.53 0.80
N THR A 25 -1.98 23.75 1.11
CA THR A 25 -2.79 24.97 1.09
C THR A 25 -2.31 25.99 0.06
N GLU A 26 -1.48 25.57 -0.89
CA GLU A 26 -1.11 26.41 -2.02
C GLU A 26 -2.33 26.69 -2.91
N ASP A 27 -2.33 27.82 -3.60
CA ASP A 27 -3.47 28.29 -4.38
C ASP A 27 -3.98 27.26 -5.39
N GLU A 28 -3.08 26.50 -6.01
CA GLU A 28 -3.45 25.42 -6.94
C GLU A 28 -4.28 24.33 -6.22
N TYR A 29 -3.93 23.96 -4.99
CA TYR A 29 -4.64 22.92 -4.24
C TYR A 29 -5.95 23.41 -3.61
N LEU A 30 -6.03 24.70 -3.29
CA LEU A 30 -7.26 25.33 -2.80
C LEU A 30 -8.29 25.46 -3.93
N ALA A 31 -7.84 25.57 -5.17
CA ALA A 31 -8.68 25.62 -6.39
C ALA A 31 -9.83 26.62 -6.30
N LEU A 32 -9.58 27.80 -5.71
CA LEU A 32 -10.62 28.82 -5.48
C LEU A 32 -11.26 29.29 -6.78
N ASP A 33 -10.47 29.45 -7.85
CA ASP A 33 -10.98 29.85 -9.16
C ASP A 33 -11.95 28.81 -9.72
N LEU A 34 -11.65 27.51 -9.53
CA LEU A 34 -12.54 26.42 -9.97
C LEU A 34 -13.83 26.39 -9.14
N ILE A 35 -13.72 26.64 -7.83
CA ILE A 35 -14.90 26.71 -6.95
C ILE A 35 -15.80 27.88 -7.37
N ASP A 36 -15.22 29.03 -7.72
CA ASP A 36 -15.95 30.22 -8.15
C ASP A 36 -16.61 29.98 -9.53
N GLU A 37 -15.90 29.32 -10.46
CA GLU A 37 -16.43 28.94 -11.77
C GLU A 37 -17.62 27.98 -11.70
N LYS A 38 -17.51 26.91 -10.88
CA LYS A 38 -18.52 25.85 -10.82
C LYS A 38 -19.69 26.20 -9.88
N GLY A 39 -19.41 26.92 -8.81
CA GLY A 39 -20.39 27.32 -7.81
C GLY A 39 -20.99 26.17 -7.02
N PRO A 40 -21.96 26.48 -6.13
CA PRO A 40 -22.64 25.46 -5.31
C PRO A 40 -23.39 24.46 -6.15
N GLY A 41 -23.18 23.16 -5.89
CA GLY A 41 -23.80 22.05 -6.65
C GLY A 41 -23.17 21.79 -8.02
N GLY A 42 -22.06 22.47 -8.34
CA GLY A 42 -21.33 22.25 -9.57
C GLY A 42 -20.68 20.86 -9.65
N GLU A 43 -20.44 20.39 -10.86
CA GLU A 43 -19.79 19.11 -11.14
C GLU A 43 -18.27 19.33 -11.28
N TYR A 44 -17.48 18.64 -10.45
CA TYR A 44 -16.02 18.77 -10.37
C TYR A 44 -15.26 17.56 -10.95
N PHE A 45 -15.94 16.47 -11.25
CA PHE A 45 -15.33 15.21 -11.68
C PHE A 45 -14.58 15.36 -13.00
N THR A 46 -15.10 16.17 -13.90
CA THR A 46 -14.54 16.40 -15.24
C THR A 46 -13.54 17.55 -15.28
N ALA A 47 -13.28 18.20 -14.15
CA ALA A 47 -12.35 19.32 -14.09
C ALA A 47 -10.90 18.86 -14.25
N ASP A 48 -10.10 19.59 -15.01
CA ASP A 48 -8.66 19.33 -15.20
C ASP A 48 -7.89 19.27 -13.88
N HIS A 49 -8.28 20.08 -12.90
CA HIS A 49 -7.73 20.05 -11.55
C HIS A 49 -7.93 18.68 -10.90
N THR A 50 -9.14 18.14 -10.91
CA THR A 50 -9.45 16.81 -10.38
C THR A 50 -8.63 15.74 -11.11
N TYR A 51 -8.54 15.81 -12.43
CA TYR A 51 -7.77 14.86 -13.23
C TYR A 51 -6.27 14.89 -12.91
N ARG A 52 -5.69 16.04 -12.61
CA ARG A 52 -4.28 16.16 -12.24
C ARG A 52 -3.98 15.59 -10.84
N HIS A 53 -4.88 15.82 -9.87
CA HIS A 53 -4.62 15.56 -8.46
C HIS A 53 -5.22 14.25 -7.89
N TRP A 54 -6.14 13.57 -8.61
CA TRP A 54 -6.81 12.38 -8.08
C TRP A 54 -5.87 11.23 -7.71
N ARG A 55 -4.70 11.12 -8.33
CA ARG A 55 -3.69 10.09 -8.04
C ARG A 55 -2.80 10.39 -6.83
N GLU A 56 -2.84 11.59 -6.31
CA GLU A 56 -2.07 11.99 -5.14
C GLU A 56 -2.64 11.43 -3.84
N TRP A 57 -3.89 10.99 -3.88
CA TRP A 57 -4.54 10.36 -2.76
C TRP A 57 -3.97 8.97 -2.48
N PHE A 58 -3.80 8.66 -1.18
CA PHE A 58 -3.47 7.30 -0.78
C PHE A 58 -4.65 6.38 -1.05
N LEU A 59 -4.48 5.50 -2.05
CA LEU A 59 -5.44 4.45 -2.34
C LEU A 59 -4.97 3.15 -1.69
N PRO A 60 -5.66 2.66 -0.66
CA PRO A 60 -5.34 1.39 -0.04
C PRO A 60 -5.50 0.23 -1.03
N LYS A 61 -4.60 -0.75 -0.96
CA LYS A 61 -4.61 -1.93 -1.83
C LYS A 61 -5.29 -3.13 -1.18
N LEU A 62 -5.18 -3.23 0.14
CA LEU A 62 -5.69 -4.35 0.92
C LEU A 62 -7.00 -4.03 1.63
N GLN A 63 -7.24 -2.77 1.96
CA GLN A 63 -8.53 -2.34 2.50
C GLN A 63 -9.54 -2.19 1.38
N ASP A 64 -10.74 -2.69 1.62
CA ASP A 64 -11.88 -2.49 0.72
C ASP A 64 -12.55 -1.14 1.02
N ARG A 65 -12.77 -0.38 -0.03
CA ARG A 65 -13.47 0.90 0.01
C ARG A 65 -14.66 0.93 -0.95
N SER A 66 -15.03 -0.24 -1.49
CA SER A 66 -16.22 -0.37 -2.30
C SER A 66 -17.49 -0.23 -1.45
N ASP A 67 -18.60 0.04 -2.12
CA ASP A 67 -19.92 -0.03 -1.51
C ASP A 67 -20.28 -1.48 -1.15
N TRP A 68 -21.34 -1.63 -0.35
CA TRP A 68 -21.76 -2.94 0.15
C TRP A 68 -22.12 -3.93 -0.96
N GLU A 69 -22.79 -3.48 -1.99
CA GLU A 69 -23.25 -4.36 -3.08
C GLU A 69 -22.07 -4.89 -3.88
N THR A 70 -21.13 -4.04 -4.20
CA THR A 70 -19.86 -4.40 -4.86
C THR A 70 -19.04 -5.35 -4.01
N TRP A 71 -18.91 -5.10 -2.70
CA TRP A 71 -18.19 -5.99 -1.79
C TRP A 71 -18.82 -7.37 -1.71
N VAL A 72 -20.16 -7.44 -1.66
CA VAL A 72 -20.92 -8.71 -1.69
C VAL A 72 -20.69 -9.45 -2.99
N ALA A 73 -20.78 -8.77 -4.14
CA ALA A 73 -20.53 -9.35 -5.46
C ALA A 73 -19.10 -9.89 -5.61
N ASN A 74 -18.11 -9.22 -5.00
CA ASN A 74 -16.70 -9.64 -4.99
C ASN A 74 -16.38 -10.75 -3.97
N GLY A 75 -17.39 -11.39 -3.39
CA GLY A 75 -17.24 -12.56 -2.52
C GLY A 75 -16.97 -12.24 -1.06
N LYS A 76 -17.32 -11.05 -0.57
CA LYS A 76 -17.25 -10.64 0.85
C LYS A 76 -15.87 -10.84 1.50
N LYS A 77 -14.81 -10.64 0.74
CA LYS A 77 -13.45 -10.88 1.19
C LYS A 77 -13.07 -9.90 2.30
N SER A 78 -12.67 -10.43 3.44
CA SER A 78 -12.10 -9.66 4.54
C SER A 78 -10.71 -9.11 4.17
N MET A 79 -10.19 -8.17 4.96
CA MET A 79 -8.80 -7.72 4.81
C MET A 79 -7.82 -8.89 4.99
N THR A 80 -8.10 -9.82 5.90
CA THR A 80 -7.27 -11.01 6.13
C THR A 80 -7.20 -11.89 4.89
N ASP A 81 -8.32 -12.10 4.20
CA ASP A 81 -8.35 -12.90 2.96
C ASP A 81 -7.51 -12.27 1.86
N ARG A 82 -7.60 -10.94 1.71
CA ARG A 82 -6.80 -10.20 0.72
C ARG A 82 -5.31 -10.20 1.06
N VAL A 83 -4.96 -10.04 2.34
CA VAL A 83 -3.57 -10.15 2.81
C VAL A 83 -3.00 -11.54 2.54
N ASN A 84 -3.76 -12.60 2.81
CA ASN A 84 -3.33 -13.97 2.54
C ASN A 84 -3.10 -14.20 1.05
N ALA A 85 -4.04 -13.79 0.21
CA ALA A 85 -3.92 -13.91 -1.24
C ALA A 85 -2.69 -13.15 -1.77
N ARG A 86 -2.48 -11.91 -1.29
CA ARG A 86 -1.31 -11.12 -1.69
C ARG A 86 0.01 -11.72 -1.22
N THR A 87 0.02 -12.30 0.00
CA THR A 87 1.20 -12.99 0.52
C THR A 87 1.55 -14.20 -0.34
N GLN A 88 0.54 -15.00 -0.71
CA GLN A 88 0.74 -16.16 -1.55
C GLN A 88 1.23 -15.77 -2.95
N GLU A 89 0.61 -14.77 -3.56
CA GLU A 89 1.03 -14.24 -4.86
C GLU A 89 2.51 -13.81 -4.86
N LEU A 90 2.95 -13.12 -3.81
CA LEU A 90 4.34 -12.69 -3.70
C LEU A 90 5.31 -13.86 -3.49
N LEU A 91 4.91 -14.88 -2.72
CA LEU A 91 5.72 -16.07 -2.52
C LEU A 91 5.88 -16.88 -3.82
N ASP A 92 4.82 -16.92 -4.63
CA ASP A 92 4.82 -17.72 -5.87
C ASP A 92 5.54 -17.01 -7.02
N ASN A 93 5.56 -15.68 -7.03
CA ASN A 93 6.06 -14.88 -8.15
C ASN A 93 7.35 -14.10 -7.86
N TYR A 94 7.80 -14.04 -6.60
CA TYR A 94 9.00 -13.28 -6.27
C TYR A 94 10.25 -14.12 -6.42
N GLU A 95 11.06 -13.75 -7.38
CA GLU A 95 12.41 -14.27 -7.55
C GLU A 95 13.41 -13.28 -6.93
N PRO A 96 14.08 -13.61 -5.82
CA PRO A 96 15.08 -12.76 -5.24
C PRO A 96 16.27 -12.58 -6.18
N THR A 97 16.82 -11.38 -6.23
CA THR A 97 18.09 -11.17 -6.93
C THR A 97 19.16 -12.09 -6.32
N PRO A 98 19.81 -12.95 -7.11
CA PRO A 98 20.81 -13.85 -6.58
C PRO A 98 21.95 -13.06 -5.95
N LEU A 99 22.41 -13.51 -4.81
CA LEU A 99 23.62 -13.00 -4.18
C LEU A 99 24.85 -13.54 -4.92
N ASP A 100 25.93 -12.80 -4.90
CA ASP A 100 27.25 -13.30 -5.31
C ASP A 100 27.57 -14.59 -4.54
N GLU A 101 28.17 -15.58 -5.20
CA GLU A 101 28.42 -16.90 -4.62
C GLU A 101 29.34 -16.84 -3.39
N ASP A 102 30.36 -15.98 -3.42
CA ASP A 102 31.29 -15.83 -2.30
C ASP A 102 30.58 -15.20 -1.11
N LEU A 103 29.77 -14.16 -1.34
CA LEU A 103 28.96 -13.52 -0.30
C LEU A 103 27.92 -14.49 0.28
N HIS A 104 27.27 -15.27 -0.57
CA HIS A 104 26.31 -16.28 -0.13
C HIS A 104 26.97 -17.31 0.80
N LYS A 105 28.17 -17.79 0.45
CA LYS A 105 28.91 -18.73 1.25
C LYS A 105 29.32 -18.14 2.60
N GLU A 106 29.84 -16.92 2.61
CA GLU A 106 30.22 -16.20 3.84
C GLU A 106 29.03 -16.04 4.79
N LEU A 107 27.86 -15.63 4.27
CA LEU A 107 26.63 -15.50 5.06
C LEU A 107 26.18 -16.86 5.63
N TRP A 108 26.26 -17.94 4.86
CA TRP A 108 25.93 -19.28 5.35
C TRP A 108 26.89 -19.76 6.43
N ASP A 109 28.15 -19.48 6.33
CA ASP A 109 29.13 -19.86 7.36
C ASP A 109 28.89 -19.10 8.67
N ILE A 110 28.48 -17.81 8.59
CA ILE A 110 28.06 -17.03 9.77
C ILE A 110 26.82 -17.64 10.43
N ILE A 111 25.80 -18.00 9.63
CA ILE A 111 24.57 -18.63 10.15
C ILE A 111 24.89 -19.95 10.83
N LYS A 112 25.65 -20.84 10.18
CA LYS A 112 26.05 -22.13 10.78
C LYS A 112 26.83 -21.94 12.09
N ALA A 113 27.71 -20.95 12.13
CA ALA A 113 28.48 -20.66 13.34
C ALA A 113 27.60 -20.11 14.49
N ALA A 114 26.54 -19.38 14.15
CA ALA A 114 25.55 -18.90 15.11
C ALA A 114 24.68 -20.06 15.65
N ASP A 115 24.19 -20.91 14.76
CA ASP A 115 23.40 -22.09 15.12
C ASP A 115 24.18 -23.06 16.00
N ALA A 116 25.47 -23.28 15.71
CA ALA A 116 26.34 -24.10 16.54
C ALA A 116 26.54 -23.52 17.97
N ARG A 117 26.43 -22.19 18.13
CA ARG A 117 26.55 -21.52 19.44
C ARG A 117 25.26 -21.48 20.23
N HIS A 118 24.11 -21.45 19.53
CA HIS A 118 22.80 -21.22 20.15
C HIS A 118 21.83 -22.40 19.97
N GLY A 119 22.18 -23.37 19.12
CA GLY A 119 21.40 -24.57 18.82
C GLY A 119 21.72 -25.67 19.82
N GLY A 120 21.19 -25.53 21.01
CA GLY A 120 21.12 -26.57 22.02
C GLY A 120 19.69 -26.67 22.54
#